data_0a9a6dddf240d5a738d588420c775b12
#
_entry.id   0a9a6dddf240d5a738d588420c775b12
#
_cell.length_a   1.000
_cell.length_b   1.000
_cell.length_c   1.000
_cell.angle_alpha   90.00
_cell.angle_beta   90.00
_cell.angle_gamma   90.00
#
_symmetry.space_group_name_H-M   'P 1'
#
loop_
_entity.id
_entity.type
_entity.pdbx_description
1 polymer ?
#
loop_
_entity_poly.entity_id
_entity_poly.type
_entity_poly.pdbx_seq_one_letter_code
_entity_poly.pdbx_strand_id
1 'polypeptide(L)'
;GREMRDIFLKQIENRRFERIFGAKISEIDFETKTVFTENGGKFSAAAIVIATGIRRRKLNVEGELKFQNKGIISSGKRDAEKARNKNVLIIGGGDAAFENGLILAETAKSVTIAYRGKTFRAREEFVTQAEKNPKIEILTETEVQKISGENQIEEIEFTNGKRQAFDLILIRIGVEPN
;
A
#
# COMPACT_ATOMS: atom_id res chain seq x y z
N GLY A 1 5.11 4.89 15.09
CA GLY A 1 5.05 5.98 14.11
C GLY A 1 4.85 7.37 14.71
N ARG A 2 3.82 7.57 15.55
CA ARG A 2 3.55 8.92 16.13
C ARG A 2 4.66 9.37 17.09
N GLU A 3 5.03 8.53 18.00
CA GLU A 3 6.10 8.79 18.98
C GLU A 3 7.44 9.16 18.30
N MET A 4 7.84 8.41 17.27
CA MET A 4 9.04 8.71 16.50
C MET A 4 8.95 10.07 15.79
N ARG A 5 7.79 10.38 15.18
CA ARG A 5 7.55 11.70 14.58
C ARG A 5 7.71 12.81 15.61
N ASP A 6 7.16 12.64 16.80
CA ASP A 6 7.19 13.66 17.85
C ASP A 6 8.62 13.88 18.40
N ILE A 7 9.45 12.81 18.44
CA ILE A 7 10.89 12.92 18.72
C ILE A 7 11.60 13.75 17.65
N PHE A 8 11.37 13.48 16.36
CA PHE A 8 11.97 14.27 15.29
C PHE A 8 11.50 15.72 15.27
N LEU A 9 10.22 15.96 15.53
CA LEU A 9 9.70 17.33 15.62
C LEU A 9 10.40 18.12 16.71
N LYS A 10 10.59 17.55 17.91
CA LYS A 10 11.34 18.18 19.00
C LYS A 10 12.79 18.51 18.62
N GLN A 11 13.46 17.64 17.83
CA GLN A 11 14.84 17.90 17.37
C GLN A 11 14.95 19.13 16.47
N ILE A 12 13.89 19.45 15.71
CA ILE A 12 13.88 20.58 14.78
C ILE A 12 13.25 21.85 15.36
N GLU A 13 12.49 21.77 16.45
CA GLU A 13 11.83 22.92 17.08
C GLU A 13 12.81 24.06 17.46
N ASN A 14 13.98 23.66 17.96
CA ASN A 14 15.01 24.61 18.42
C ASN A 14 16.02 25.00 17.31
N ARG A 15 15.80 24.57 16.05
CA ARG A 15 16.68 24.90 14.93
C ARG A 15 16.22 26.16 14.22
N ARG A 16 17.17 27.07 13.99
CA ARG A 16 16.92 28.33 13.26
C ARG A 16 16.96 28.09 11.75
N PHE A 17 15.84 27.60 11.18
CA PHE A 17 15.63 27.54 9.74
C PHE A 17 14.17 27.85 9.42
N GLU A 18 13.96 28.43 8.25
CA GLU A 18 12.62 28.74 7.77
C GLU A 18 11.82 27.47 7.45
N ARG A 19 10.54 27.44 7.83
CA ARG A 19 9.61 26.35 7.55
C ARG A 19 8.38 26.92 6.88
N ILE A 20 8.12 26.47 5.66
CA ILE A 20 6.97 26.90 4.88
C ILE A 20 6.00 25.72 4.77
N PHE A 21 4.82 25.88 5.35
CA PHE A 21 3.78 24.86 5.33
C PHE A 21 2.72 25.21 4.29
N GLY A 22 2.07 24.17 3.73
CA GLY A 22 1.00 24.35 2.74
C GLY A 22 1.48 24.85 1.38
N ALA A 23 2.79 24.92 1.16
CA ALA A 23 3.37 25.27 -0.13
C ALA A 23 3.45 24.02 -1.00
N LYS A 24 2.63 23.95 -2.05
CA LYS A 24 2.71 22.87 -3.03
C LYS A 24 3.71 23.25 -4.10
N ILE A 25 4.67 22.34 -4.36
CA ILE A 25 5.69 22.51 -5.37
C ILE A 25 5.07 22.30 -6.75
N SER A 26 5.26 23.27 -7.64
CA SER A 26 4.84 23.20 -9.03
C SER A 26 5.96 22.77 -9.97
N GLU A 27 7.19 23.19 -9.68
CA GLU A 27 8.34 22.93 -10.54
C GLU A 27 9.65 22.98 -9.74
N ILE A 28 10.67 22.27 -10.22
CA ILE A 28 12.06 22.34 -9.76
C ILE A 28 12.96 22.52 -10.95
N ASP A 29 13.66 23.66 -11.00
CA ASP A 29 14.78 23.89 -11.91
C ASP A 29 16.06 23.33 -11.26
N PHE A 30 16.56 22.23 -11.78
CA PHE A 30 17.73 21.55 -11.24
C PHE A 30 19.05 22.25 -11.60
N GLU A 31 19.10 23.03 -12.68
CA GLU A 31 20.29 23.76 -13.07
C GLU A 31 20.53 24.93 -12.13
N THR A 32 19.51 25.75 -11.93
CA THR A 32 19.57 26.91 -11.02
C THR A 32 19.31 26.56 -9.57
N LYS A 33 18.95 25.29 -9.29
CA LYS A 33 18.53 24.81 -7.95
C LYS A 33 17.43 25.68 -7.35
N THR A 34 16.40 25.94 -8.15
CA THR A 34 15.28 26.79 -7.79
C THR A 34 13.99 25.96 -7.73
N VAL A 35 13.26 26.13 -6.64
CA VAL A 35 11.94 25.49 -6.41
C VAL A 35 10.86 26.55 -6.59
N PHE A 36 9.84 26.22 -7.37
CA PHE A 36 8.65 27.05 -7.57
C PHE A 36 7.45 26.41 -6.88
N THR A 37 6.56 27.24 -6.38
CA THR A 37 5.32 26.82 -5.72
C THR A 37 4.09 27.29 -6.49
N GLU A 38 2.95 26.58 -6.38
CA GLU A 38 1.71 26.93 -7.07
C GLU A 38 1.18 28.35 -6.73
N ASN A 39 1.50 28.85 -5.54
CA ASN A 39 1.14 30.20 -5.11
C ASN A 39 2.14 31.30 -5.52
N GLY A 40 3.06 30.98 -6.43
CA GLY A 40 4.03 31.92 -6.99
C GLY A 40 5.30 32.13 -6.17
N GLY A 41 5.54 31.37 -5.11
CA GLY A 41 6.80 31.38 -4.36
C GLY A 41 7.96 30.86 -5.19
N LYS A 42 9.15 31.46 -4.97
CA LYS A 42 10.41 31.08 -5.62
C LYS A 42 11.51 31.00 -4.58
N PHE A 43 12.17 29.85 -4.49
CA PHE A 43 13.20 29.56 -3.50
C PHE A 43 14.44 28.97 -4.17
N SER A 44 15.59 29.62 -4.03
CA SER A 44 16.86 29.13 -4.57
C SER A 44 17.80 28.70 -3.46
N ALA A 45 18.57 27.63 -3.67
CA ALA A 45 19.47 27.07 -2.67
C ALA A 45 20.74 26.52 -3.30
N ALA A 46 21.78 26.32 -2.50
CA ALA A 46 23.02 25.66 -2.94
C ALA A 46 22.79 24.14 -3.22
N ALA A 47 21.85 23.54 -2.51
CA ALA A 47 21.45 22.14 -2.69
C ALA A 47 19.96 21.96 -2.39
N ILE A 48 19.32 20.99 -3.05
CA ILE A 48 17.93 20.60 -2.83
C ILE A 48 17.89 19.14 -2.38
N VAL A 49 17.17 18.89 -1.28
CA VAL A 49 16.86 17.53 -0.80
C VAL A 49 15.38 17.27 -1.03
N ILE A 50 15.07 16.31 -1.90
CA ILE A 50 13.70 15.88 -2.18
C ILE A 50 13.33 14.75 -1.21
N ALA A 51 12.44 15.02 -0.26
CA ALA A 51 12.00 14.09 0.76
C ALA A 51 10.46 14.03 0.85
N THR A 52 9.80 13.98 -0.31
CA THR A 52 8.34 14.06 -0.47
C THR A 52 7.59 12.80 -0.07
N GLY A 53 8.31 11.72 0.25
CA GLY A 53 7.73 10.44 0.63
C GLY A 53 7.20 9.64 -0.56
N ILE A 54 6.33 8.70 -0.25
CA ILE A 54 5.77 7.74 -1.21
C ILE A 54 4.27 7.56 -1.00
N ARG A 55 3.58 7.20 -2.06
CA ARG A 55 2.19 6.74 -2.01
C ARG A 55 2.07 5.30 -2.52
N ARG A 56 1.06 4.60 -2.06
CA ARG A 56 0.76 3.25 -2.55
C ARG A 56 0.16 3.32 -3.93
N ARG A 57 0.60 2.43 -4.80
CA ARG A 57 -0.04 2.23 -6.10
C ARG A 57 -1.46 1.73 -5.92
N LYS A 58 -2.34 2.18 -6.80
CA LYS A 58 -3.73 1.72 -6.89
C LYS A 58 -3.85 0.63 -7.94
N LEU A 59 -4.86 -0.22 -7.81
CA LEU A 59 -5.19 -1.22 -8.83
C LEU A 59 -5.81 -0.55 -10.06
N ASN A 60 -6.54 0.55 -9.84
CA ASN A 60 -7.32 1.27 -10.86
C ASN A 60 -8.39 0.38 -11.51
N VAL A 61 -9.05 -0.47 -10.71
CA VAL A 61 -10.14 -1.35 -11.13
C VAL A 61 -11.48 -0.84 -10.65
N GLU A 62 -12.55 -1.28 -11.30
CA GLU A 62 -13.92 -0.97 -10.89
C GLU A 62 -14.15 -1.42 -9.43
N GLY A 63 -14.75 -0.56 -8.63
CA GLY A 63 -15.06 -0.81 -7.22
C GLY A 63 -13.95 -0.41 -6.24
N GLU A 64 -12.68 -0.23 -6.64
CA GLU A 64 -11.60 0.09 -5.71
C GLU A 64 -11.91 1.35 -4.87
N LEU A 65 -12.35 2.43 -5.49
CA LEU A 65 -12.68 3.67 -4.78
C LEU A 65 -13.93 3.52 -3.89
N LYS A 66 -14.94 2.76 -4.33
CA LYS A 66 -16.16 2.50 -3.56
C LYS A 66 -15.87 1.81 -2.23
N PHE A 67 -14.93 0.87 -2.24
CA PHE A 67 -14.60 0.04 -1.07
C PHE A 67 -13.37 0.50 -0.30
N GLN A 68 -12.80 1.65 -0.64
CA GLN A 68 -11.76 2.28 0.15
C GLN A 68 -12.29 2.56 1.58
N ASN A 69 -11.63 1.98 2.60
CA ASN A 69 -12.07 1.97 4.00
C ASN A 69 -13.36 1.15 4.31
N LYS A 70 -13.94 0.47 3.30
CA LYS A 70 -15.12 -0.39 3.44
C LYS A 70 -14.83 -1.86 3.07
N GLY A 71 -13.65 -2.36 3.47
CA GLY A 71 -13.16 -3.70 3.14
C GLY A 71 -11.76 -3.70 2.56
N ILE A 72 -11.30 -2.60 1.95
CA ILE A 72 -9.88 -2.45 1.60
C ILE A 72 -9.13 -1.97 2.83
N ILE A 73 -8.26 -2.85 3.35
CA ILE A 73 -7.42 -2.59 4.53
C ILE A 73 -6.02 -2.09 4.12
N SER A 74 -5.32 -1.47 5.06
CA SER A 74 -4.05 -0.81 4.76
C SER A 74 -2.82 -1.45 5.39
N SER A 75 -2.98 -2.37 6.36
CA SER A 75 -1.87 -3.02 7.06
C SER A 75 -2.32 -4.35 7.66
N GLY A 76 -1.59 -5.42 7.39
CA GLY A 76 -1.84 -6.72 8.02
C GLY A 76 -1.81 -6.62 9.54
N LYS A 77 -0.74 -6.08 10.10
CA LYS A 77 -0.58 -5.96 11.56
C LYS A 77 -1.61 -5.05 12.22
N ARG A 78 -1.82 -3.85 11.67
CA ARG A 78 -2.74 -2.87 12.27
C ARG A 78 -4.21 -3.27 12.13
N ASP A 79 -4.55 -3.91 11.03
CA ASP A 79 -5.92 -4.30 10.70
C ASP A 79 -6.20 -5.79 10.96
N ALA A 80 -5.31 -6.51 11.67
CA ALA A 80 -5.42 -7.94 11.95
C ALA A 80 -6.77 -8.34 12.61
N GLU A 81 -7.24 -7.52 13.56
CA GLU A 81 -8.53 -7.78 14.21
C GLU A 81 -9.73 -7.68 13.26
N LYS A 82 -9.63 -6.82 12.22
CA LYS A 82 -10.67 -6.73 11.19
C LYS A 82 -10.73 -7.99 10.32
N ALA A 83 -9.62 -8.73 10.24
CA ALA A 83 -9.50 -9.95 9.45
C ALA A 83 -9.97 -11.20 10.21
N ARG A 84 -10.27 -11.10 11.51
CA ARG A 84 -10.68 -12.24 12.32
C ARG A 84 -11.88 -12.98 11.71
N ASN A 85 -11.67 -14.28 11.45
CA ASN A 85 -12.67 -15.19 10.84
C ASN A 85 -13.16 -14.77 9.45
N LYS A 86 -12.40 -13.96 8.71
CA LYS A 86 -12.73 -13.48 7.37
C LYS A 86 -11.86 -14.09 6.28
N ASN A 87 -12.39 -14.13 5.06
CA ASN A 87 -11.65 -14.48 3.85
C ASN A 87 -10.96 -13.21 3.34
N VAL A 88 -9.65 -13.23 3.27
CA VAL A 88 -8.83 -12.06 2.91
C VAL A 88 -8.13 -12.29 1.58
N LEU A 89 -8.26 -11.36 0.65
CA LEU A 89 -7.46 -11.31 -0.56
C LEU A 89 -6.29 -10.34 -0.39
N ILE A 90 -5.08 -10.80 -0.68
CA ILE A 90 -3.89 -9.95 -0.78
C ILE A 90 -3.46 -9.91 -2.25
N ILE A 91 -3.23 -8.70 -2.78
CA ILE A 91 -2.83 -8.52 -4.16
C ILE A 91 -1.39 -8.04 -4.21
N GLY A 92 -0.49 -8.87 -4.77
CA GLY A 92 0.93 -8.57 -4.90
C GLY A 92 1.83 -9.80 -4.79
N GLY A 93 3.07 -9.70 -5.27
CA GLY A 93 4.04 -10.81 -5.30
C GLY A 93 5.42 -10.45 -4.73
N GLY A 94 5.51 -9.42 -3.88
CA GLY A 94 6.73 -9.04 -3.17
C GLY A 94 6.66 -9.33 -1.68
N ASP A 95 7.76 -9.08 -0.95
CA ASP A 95 7.88 -9.30 0.50
C ASP A 95 6.68 -8.82 1.28
N ALA A 96 6.22 -7.59 1.00
CA ALA A 96 5.10 -7.00 1.71
C ALA A 96 3.77 -7.75 1.52
N ALA A 97 3.56 -8.48 0.43
CA ALA A 97 2.36 -9.29 0.23
C ALA A 97 2.43 -10.56 1.10
N PHE A 98 3.53 -11.27 1.03
CA PHE A 98 3.74 -12.52 1.76
C PHE A 98 3.84 -12.32 3.27
N GLU A 99 4.61 -11.33 3.73
CA GLU A 99 4.71 -10.97 5.15
C GLU A 99 3.33 -10.63 5.74
N ASN A 100 2.54 -9.80 5.06
CA ASN A 100 1.18 -9.50 5.51
C ASN A 100 0.26 -10.71 5.42
N GLY A 101 0.47 -11.61 4.46
CA GLY A 101 -0.25 -12.87 4.34
C GLY A 101 -0.05 -13.77 5.56
N LEU A 102 1.18 -13.94 5.96
CA LEU A 102 1.55 -14.71 7.16
C LEU A 102 0.93 -14.09 8.43
N ILE A 103 1.05 -12.78 8.61
CA ILE A 103 0.46 -12.06 9.74
C ILE A 103 -1.07 -12.22 9.78
N LEU A 104 -1.74 -12.04 8.64
CA LEU A 104 -3.20 -12.13 8.58
C LEU A 104 -3.72 -13.55 8.75
N ALA A 105 -2.97 -14.57 8.31
CA ALA A 105 -3.34 -15.97 8.48
C ALA A 105 -3.45 -16.40 9.96
N GLU A 106 -2.83 -15.68 10.89
CA GLU A 106 -2.97 -15.95 12.32
C GLU A 106 -4.43 -15.78 12.79
N THR A 107 -5.15 -14.78 12.27
CA THR A 107 -6.50 -14.42 12.72
C THR A 107 -7.59 -14.67 11.68
N ALA A 108 -7.25 -14.59 10.39
CA ALA A 108 -8.18 -14.80 9.29
C ALA A 108 -8.71 -16.26 9.24
N LYS A 109 -9.87 -16.42 8.60
CA LYS A 109 -10.39 -17.73 8.21
C LYS A 109 -9.55 -18.33 7.10
N SER A 110 -9.27 -17.54 6.06
CA SER A 110 -8.38 -17.88 4.95
C SER A 110 -7.73 -16.62 4.38
N VAL A 111 -6.58 -16.79 3.76
CA VAL A 111 -5.86 -15.76 3.02
C VAL A 111 -5.57 -16.28 1.62
N THR A 112 -5.91 -15.50 0.60
CA THR A 112 -5.51 -15.78 -0.78
C THR A 112 -4.53 -14.69 -1.21
N ILE A 113 -3.35 -15.08 -1.70
CA ILE A 113 -2.36 -14.16 -2.27
C ILE A 113 -2.45 -14.27 -3.79
N ALA A 114 -2.96 -13.23 -4.46
CA ALA A 114 -3.06 -13.17 -5.91
C ALA A 114 -1.94 -12.33 -6.51
N TYR A 115 -1.23 -12.89 -7.49
CA TYR A 115 -0.14 -12.23 -8.18
C TYR A 115 -0.25 -12.40 -9.69
N ARG A 116 -0.11 -11.31 -10.43
CA ARG A 116 -0.23 -11.28 -11.90
C ARG A 116 0.90 -11.98 -12.65
N GLY A 117 2.06 -12.13 -12.02
CA GLY A 117 3.24 -12.77 -12.63
C GLY A 117 3.33 -14.26 -12.30
N LYS A 118 4.30 -14.92 -12.94
CA LYS A 118 4.62 -16.34 -12.70
C LYS A 118 5.56 -16.54 -11.53
N THR A 119 6.56 -15.65 -11.39
CA THR A 119 7.64 -15.77 -10.42
C THR A 119 7.58 -14.64 -9.43
N PHE A 120 7.56 -14.95 -8.14
CA PHE A 120 7.50 -13.96 -7.07
C PHE A 120 8.82 -13.17 -6.96
N ARG A 121 8.69 -11.91 -6.50
CA ARG A 121 9.82 -11.06 -6.12
C ARG A 121 10.08 -11.06 -4.61
N ALA A 122 9.26 -11.79 -3.88
CA ALA A 122 9.42 -11.98 -2.45
C ALA A 122 10.61 -12.90 -2.16
N ARG A 123 11.23 -12.73 -1.00
CA ARG A 123 12.25 -13.62 -0.49
C ARG A 123 11.70 -15.03 -0.34
N GLU A 124 12.52 -16.02 -0.70
CA GLU A 124 12.15 -17.44 -0.71
C GLU A 124 11.64 -17.93 0.66
N GLU A 125 12.20 -17.40 1.75
CA GLU A 125 11.76 -17.75 3.10
C GLU A 125 10.30 -17.42 3.37
N PHE A 126 9.81 -16.27 2.86
CA PHE A 126 8.39 -15.89 3.01
C PHE A 126 7.48 -16.72 2.11
N VAL A 127 7.90 -16.99 0.89
CA VAL A 127 7.15 -17.84 -0.04
C VAL A 127 6.99 -19.24 0.53
N THR A 128 8.09 -19.86 0.97
CA THR A 128 8.09 -21.20 1.57
C THR A 128 7.23 -21.28 2.84
N GLN A 129 7.24 -20.24 3.69
CA GLN A 129 6.38 -20.22 4.87
C GLN A 129 4.90 -20.10 4.50
N ALA A 130 4.57 -19.29 3.49
CA ALA A 130 3.21 -19.15 3.03
C ALA A 130 2.68 -20.44 2.38
N GLU A 131 3.48 -21.11 1.53
CA GLU A 131 3.14 -22.38 0.91
C GLU A 131 2.86 -23.51 1.92
N LYS A 132 3.55 -23.49 3.06
CA LYS A 132 3.35 -24.47 4.15
C LYS A 132 2.15 -24.13 5.03
N ASN A 133 1.57 -22.95 4.93
CA ASN A 133 0.47 -22.53 5.79
C ASN A 133 -0.87 -22.97 5.21
N PRO A 134 -1.62 -23.86 5.87
CA PRO A 134 -2.87 -24.41 5.33
C PRO A 134 -4.00 -23.39 5.16
N LYS A 135 -3.85 -22.18 5.73
CA LYS A 135 -4.81 -21.08 5.56
C LYS A 135 -4.46 -20.17 4.38
N ILE A 136 -3.29 -20.35 3.74
CA ILE A 136 -2.84 -19.49 2.65
C ILE A 136 -2.94 -20.22 1.32
N GLU A 137 -3.71 -19.67 0.40
CA GLU A 137 -3.75 -20.05 -1.00
C GLU A 137 -2.94 -19.04 -1.83
N ILE A 138 -2.13 -19.53 -2.76
CA ILE A 138 -1.33 -18.66 -3.64
C ILE A 138 -1.78 -18.86 -5.09
N LEU A 139 -2.18 -17.76 -5.74
CA LEU A 139 -2.62 -17.72 -7.12
C LEU A 139 -1.63 -16.89 -7.95
N THR A 140 -0.91 -17.55 -8.86
CA THR A 140 -0.09 -16.90 -9.88
C THR A 140 -0.91 -16.57 -11.12
N GLU A 141 -0.38 -15.71 -12.00
CA GLU A 141 -1.02 -15.32 -13.27
C GLU A 141 -2.47 -14.85 -13.07
N THR A 142 -2.75 -14.28 -11.89
CA THR A 142 -4.09 -13.91 -11.46
C THR A 142 -4.14 -12.43 -11.15
N GLU A 143 -5.00 -11.70 -11.85
CA GLU A 143 -5.16 -10.26 -11.74
C GLU A 143 -6.62 -9.93 -11.46
N VAL A 144 -6.84 -8.96 -10.54
CA VAL A 144 -8.19 -8.50 -10.21
C VAL A 144 -8.69 -7.59 -11.32
N GLN A 145 -9.91 -7.83 -11.78
CA GLN A 145 -10.61 -7.02 -12.77
C GLN A 145 -11.65 -6.10 -12.13
N LYS A 146 -12.40 -6.62 -11.14
CA LYS A 146 -13.51 -5.89 -10.52
C LYS A 146 -13.69 -6.29 -9.07
N ILE A 147 -14.08 -5.32 -8.24
CA ILE A 147 -14.46 -5.49 -6.84
C ILE A 147 -15.94 -5.17 -6.71
N SER A 148 -16.74 -6.11 -6.24
CA SER A 148 -18.19 -6.01 -6.17
C SER A 148 -18.73 -6.18 -4.76
N GLY A 149 -19.90 -5.64 -4.51
CA GLY A 149 -20.65 -5.70 -3.26
C GLY A 149 -21.56 -4.50 -3.09
N GLU A 150 -22.44 -4.53 -2.12
CA GLU A 150 -23.35 -3.43 -1.84
C GLU A 150 -22.77 -2.44 -0.82
N ASN A 151 -22.67 -2.79 0.43
CA ASN A 151 -22.16 -1.96 1.53
C ASN A 151 -20.73 -2.30 1.91
N GLN A 152 -20.28 -3.51 1.62
CA GLN A 152 -18.95 -4.06 1.85
C GLN A 152 -18.52 -4.89 0.63
N ILE A 153 -17.28 -5.35 0.63
CA ILE A 153 -16.79 -6.27 -0.39
C ILE A 153 -17.50 -7.61 -0.21
N GLU A 154 -17.96 -8.19 -1.30
CA GLU A 154 -18.64 -9.48 -1.34
C GLU A 154 -17.99 -10.43 -2.34
N GLU A 155 -17.59 -9.92 -3.52
CA GLU A 155 -17.06 -10.72 -4.60
C GLU A 155 -15.94 -9.99 -5.35
N ILE A 156 -14.96 -10.75 -5.78
CA ILE A 156 -13.89 -10.33 -6.67
C ILE A 156 -13.98 -11.10 -7.98
N GLU A 157 -13.95 -10.37 -9.08
CA GLU A 157 -13.81 -10.92 -10.42
C GLU A 157 -12.36 -10.78 -10.87
N PHE A 158 -11.79 -11.87 -11.36
CA PHE A 158 -10.45 -11.92 -11.91
C PHE A 158 -10.47 -11.84 -13.43
N THR A 159 -9.38 -11.41 -14.06
CA THR A 159 -9.27 -11.26 -15.51
C THR A 159 -9.49 -12.55 -16.31
N ASN A 160 -9.33 -13.71 -15.67
CA ASN A 160 -9.64 -15.01 -16.26
C ASN A 160 -11.12 -15.41 -16.15
N GLY A 161 -11.99 -14.49 -15.70
CA GLY A 161 -13.43 -14.73 -15.54
C GLY A 161 -13.83 -15.47 -14.26
N LYS A 162 -12.86 -15.94 -13.44
CA LYS A 162 -13.16 -16.58 -12.16
C LYS A 162 -13.70 -15.51 -11.18
N ARG A 163 -14.72 -15.89 -10.40
CA ARG A 163 -15.28 -15.07 -9.32
C ARG A 163 -15.13 -15.79 -7.99
N GLN A 164 -14.82 -15.04 -6.95
CA GLN A 164 -14.62 -15.59 -5.61
C GLN A 164 -15.03 -14.59 -4.54
N ALA A 165 -15.67 -15.09 -3.48
CA ALA A 165 -16.11 -14.26 -2.36
C ALA A 165 -14.94 -13.95 -1.42
N PHE A 166 -14.83 -12.67 -1.07
CA PHE A 166 -13.89 -12.16 -0.08
C PHE A 166 -14.54 -11.09 0.78
N ASP A 167 -14.10 -11.01 2.03
CA ASP A 167 -14.56 -10.00 2.98
C ASP A 167 -13.65 -8.76 3.02
N LEU A 168 -12.35 -8.98 2.81
CA LEU A 168 -11.33 -7.94 2.88
C LEU A 168 -10.29 -8.06 1.77
N ILE A 169 -9.74 -6.91 1.36
CA ILE A 169 -8.64 -6.83 0.40
C ILE A 169 -7.48 -6.04 1.00
N LEU A 170 -6.26 -6.51 0.78
CA LEU A 170 -5.03 -5.82 1.08
C LEU A 170 -4.18 -5.65 -0.19
N ILE A 171 -4.03 -4.42 -0.67
CA ILE A 171 -3.29 -4.13 -1.90
C ILE A 171 -1.80 -3.91 -1.57
N ARG A 172 -0.91 -4.70 -2.20
CA ARG A 172 0.56 -4.71 -2.00
C ARG A 172 1.33 -4.77 -3.33
N ILE A 173 0.95 -3.93 -4.28
CA ILE A 173 1.52 -3.85 -5.63
C ILE A 173 2.65 -2.82 -5.78
N GLY A 174 3.22 -2.41 -4.66
CA GLY A 174 4.32 -1.46 -4.61
C GLY A 174 3.88 -0.03 -4.28
N VAL A 175 4.86 0.86 -4.37
CA VAL A 175 4.74 2.30 -4.07
C VAL A 175 5.29 3.12 -5.22
N GLU A 176 4.95 4.40 -5.25
CA GLU A 176 5.50 5.38 -6.17
C GLU A 176 5.86 6.66 -5.41
N PRO A 177 6.85 7.44 -5.86
CA PRO A 177 7.15 8.74 -5.28
C PRO A 177 5.96 9.70 -5.37
N ASN A 178 5.86 10.58 -4.39
CA ASN A 178 4.94 11.72 -4.44
C ASN A 178 5.51 12.82 -5.33
#